data_636156abc9a97129a56598d1a5552e7d
#
_entry.id   636156abc9a97129a56598d1a5552e7d
#
_cell.length_a   1.000
_cell.length_b   1.000
_cell.length_c   1.000
_cell.angle_alpha   90.00
_cell.angle_beta   90.00
_cell.angle_gamma   90.00
#
_symmetry.space_group_name_H-M   'P 1'
#
loop_
_entity.id
_entity.type
_entity.pdbx_description
1 polymer ?
#
loop_
_entity_poly.entity_id
_entity_poly.type
_entity_poly.pdbx_seq_one_letter_code
_entity_poly.pdbx_strand_id
1 'polypeptide(L)'
;MPEHILMIEDDQRLAAMVSEYLSAAGWRVTTRPTAKTGLTALEGHGFDALILDIMLPDLDGFEVCRRVRARSDVPILMLTARGEPIDRIVGLELGADDYLPKPFEPRELVARLRAILRRRTGAAVAETPVLRFGNLELRHDQRQVQIDGQPRTLTGYQFDLLWVLAQNAGRVMSREALMDRLKGQSLEAFDRSVDVHISRIRAAIEDDPKLPKRMITIRGTGYMFARRAVEEGMG
;
A
#
# COMPACT_ATOMS: atom_id res chain seq x y z
N MET A 1 -14.22 7.72 16.03
CA MET A 1 -14.15 9.08 15.45
C MET A 1 -14.04 8.92 13.93
N PRO A 2 -14.55 9.86 13.11
CA PRO A 2 -14.35 9.79 11.68
C PRO A 2 -12.87 9.84 11.33
N GLU A 3 -12.45 9.04 10.35
CA GLU A 3 -11.08 9.05 9.86
C GLU A 3 -10.71 10.42 9.32
N HIS A 4 -9.46 10.81 9.53
CA HIS A 4 -8.93 12.11 9.16
C HIS A 4 -7.97 12.00 7.99
N ILE A 5 -8.33 12.58 6.86
CA ILE A 5 -7.57 12.53 5.61
C ILE A 5 -6.84 13.86 5.43
N LEU A 6 -5.55 13.78 5.17
CA LEU A 6 -4.79 14.92 4.64
C LEU A 6 -4.80 14.85 3.12
N MET A 7 -5.06 15.97 2.47
CA MET A 7 -4.91 16.10 1.01
C MET A 7 -3.91 17.22 0.71
N ILE A 8 -2.86 16.90 -0.05
CA ILE A 8 -1.88 17.87 -0.56
C ILE A 8 -2.11 17.99 -2.06
N GLU A 9 -2.69 19.13 -2.46
CA GLU A 9 -3.15 19.41 -3.82
C GLU A 9 -3.16 20.92 -4.03
N ASP A 10 -2.53 21.41 -5.09
CA ASP A 10 -2.43 22.85 -5.38
C ASP A 10 -3.65 23.38 -6.15
N ASP A 11 -4.33 22.54 -6.92
CA ASP A 11 -5.61 22.89 -7.55
C ASP A 11 -6.71 23.02 -6.47
N GLN A 12 -7.00 24.26 -6.09
CA GLN A 12 -8.01 24.58 -5.07
C GLN A 12 -9.42 24.12 -5.44
N ARG A 13 -9.77 24.08 -6.74
CA ARG A 13 -11.09 23.63 -7.19
C ARG A 13 -11.22 22.12 -7.00
N LEU A 14 -10.20 21.38 -7.42
CA LEU A 14 -10.13 19.94 -7.22
C LEU A 14 -10.14 19.59 -5.73
N ALA A 15 -9.31 20.29 -4.93
CA ALA A 15 -9.24 20.10 -3.48
C ALA A 15 -10.58 20.35 -2.79
N ALA A 16 -11.30 21.41 -3.16
CA ALA A 16 -12.62 21.73 -2.61
C ALA A 16 -13.66 20.66 -2.97
N MET A 17 -13.75 20.28 -4.26
CA MET A 17 -14.64 19.22 -4.75
C MET A 17 -14.41 17.91 -4.04
N VAL A 18 -13.15 17.47 -3.94
CA VAL A 18 -12.77 16.22 -3.27
C VAL A 18 -13.09 16.28 -1.78
N SER A 19 -12.78 17.41 -1.12
CA SER A 19 -13.06 17.60 0.31
C SER A 19 -14.56 17.50 0.61
N GLU A 20 -15.42 18.13 -0.21
CA GLU A 20 -16.87 18.04 -0.07
C GLU A 20 -17.36 16.59 -0.23
N TYR A 21 -16.88 15.89 -1.27
CA TYR A 21 -17.28 14.52 -1.56
C TYR A 21 -16.85 13.54 -0.46
N LEU A 22 -15.62 13.68 0.04
CA LEU A 22 -15.11 12.85 1.13
C LEU A 22 -15.81 13.15 2.46
N SER A 23 -16.14 14.42 2.72
CA SER A 23 -16.91 14.82 3.90
C SER A 23 -18.33 14.24 3.88
N ALA A 24 -18.98 14.22 2.73
CA ALA A 24 -20.25 13.53 2.52
C ALA A 24 -20.16 12.01 2.72
N ALA A 25 -19.00 11.42 2.48
CA ALA A 25 -18.72 10.01 2.74
C ALA A 25 -18.40 9.70 4.22
N GLY A 26 -18.37 10.72 5.11
CA GLY A 26 -18.19 10.59 6.55
C GLY A 26 -16.76 10.81 7.04
N TRP A 27 -15.84 11.30 6.20
CA TRP A 27 -14.45 11.56 6.56
C TRP A 27 -14.21 13.04 6.92
N ARG A 28 -13.27 13.28 7.81
CA ARG A 28 -12.74 14.63 8.04
C ARG A 28 -11.58 14.87 7.06
N VAL A 29 -11.58 15.99 6.35
CA VAL A 29 -10.55 16.31 5.35
C VAL A 29 -9.84 17.60 5.74
N THR A 30 -8.52 17.58 5.65
CA THR A 30 -7.66 18.77 5.74
C THR A 30 -6.90 18.90 4.43
N THR A 31 -7.03 20.04 3.77
CA THR A 31 -6.32 20.33 2.51
C THR A 31 -5.11 21.23 2.75
N ARG A 32 -4.05 21.00 1.98
CA ARG A 32 -2.85 21.85 1.95
C ARG A 32 -2.42 22.06 0.50
N PRO A 33 -2.12 23.30 0.08
CA PRO A 33 -1.84 23.60 -1.32
C PRO A 33 -0.36 23.36 -1.71
N THR A 34 0.50 23.02 -0.77
CA THR A 34 1.94 22.84 -1.01
C THR A 34 2.50 21.68 -0.21
N ALA A 35 3.57 21.06 -0.71
CA ALA A 35 4.28 20.01 0.00
C ALA A 35 4.77 20.46 1.39
N LYS A 36 5.32 21.68 1.48
CA LYS A 36 5.83 22.23 2.75
C LYS A 36 4.72 22.31 3.81
N THR A 37 3.57 22.86 3.46
CA THR A 37 2.45 22.97 4.42
C THR A 37 1.83 21.61 4.76
N GLY A 38 1.83 20.69 3.81
CA GLY A 38 1.39 19.31 4.02
C GLY A 38 2.31 18.52 4.96
N LEU A 39 3.61 18.56 4.73
CA LEU A 39 4.60 17.92 5.59
C LEU A 39 4.55 18.47 7.02
N THR A 40 4.44 19.79 7.18
CA THR A 40 4.26 20.41 8.51
C THR A 40 2.98 19.94 9.21
N ALA A 41 1.88 19.78 8.46
CA ALA A 41 0.64 19.26 9.02
C ALA A 41 0.78 17.81 9.53
N LEU A 42 1.54 16.98 8.82
CA LEU A 42 1.81 15.58 9.22
C LEU A 42 2.61 15.47 10.53
N GLU A 43 3.48 16.42 10.83
CA GLU A 43 4.27 16.43 12.08
C GLU A 43 3.42 16.69 13.32
N GLY A 44 2.30 17.39 13.20
CA GLY A 44 1.48 17.84 14.32
C GLY A 44 0.18 17.07 14.58
N HIS A 45 -0.26 16.22 13.64
CA HIS A 45 -1.59 15.61 13.71
C HIS A 45 -1.56 14.16 13.21
N GLY A 46 -2.32 13.28 13.88
CA GLY A 46 -2.57 11.91 13.40
C GLY A 46 -3.56 11.94 12.22
N PHE A 47 -3.07 11.70 11.02
CA PHE A 47 -3.90 11.45 9.85
C PHE A 47 -4.01 9.95 9.60
N ASP A 48 -5.17 9.53 9.11
CA ASP A 48 -5.45 8.12 8.81
C ASP A 48 -5.05 7.75 7.38
N ALA A 49 -5.05 8.72 6.45
CA ALA A 49 -4.48 8.59 5.11
C ALA A 49 -4.02 9.94 4.55
N LEU A 50 -3.16 9.86 3.55
CA LEU A 50 -2.67 10.98 2.74
C LEU A 50 -3.12 10.80 1.29
N ILE A 51 -3.77 11.82 0.73
CA ILE A 51 -3.95 12.00 -0.71
C ILE A 51 -2.90 12.99 -1.16
N LEU A 52 -2.09 12.62 -2.15
CA LEU A 52 -0.91 13.37 -2.54
C LEU A 52 -0.85 13.57 -4.05
N ASP A 53 -0.90 14.83 -4.48
CA ASP A 53 -0.59 15.15 -5.87
C ASP A 53 0.90 15.01 -6.16
N ILE A 54 1.25 14.51 -7.33
CA ILE A 54 2.63 14.43 -7.79
C ILE A 54 3.12 15.82 -8.23
N MET A 55 2.27 16.58 -8.88
CA MET A 55 2.63 17.86 -9.52
C MET A 55 2.42 19.05 -8.58
N LEU A 56 3.14 19.09 -7.45
CA LEU A 56 3.06 20.22 -6.51
C LEU A 56 4.04 21.34 -6.91
N PRO A 57 3.72 22.61 -6.61
CA PRO A 57 4.51 23.76 -7.07
C PRO A 57 5.86 23.92 -6.38
N ASP A 58 6.05 23.38 -5.19
CA ASP A 58 7.22 23.60 -4.34
C ASP A 58 8.13 22.38 -4.20
N LEU A 59 7.60 21.18 -4.36
CA LEU A 59 8.35 19.93 -4.26
C LEU A 59 7.61 18.82 -4.98
N ASP A 60 8.33 17.99 -5.71
CA ASP A 60 7.78 16.79 -6.35
C ASP A 60 7.09 15.86 -5.34
N GLY A 61 5.88 15.40 -5.65
CA GLY A 61 5.12 14.50 -4.79
C GLY A 61 5.82 13.17 -4.52
N PHE A 62 6.67 12.70 -5.41
CA PHE A 62 7.50 11.52 -5.16
C PHE A 62 8.47 11.75 -4.01
N GLU A 63 9.10 12.93 -3.97
CA GLU A 63 9.99 13.30 -2.87
C GLU A 63 9.21 13.48 -1.55
N VAL A 64 7.97 14.02 -1.61
CA VAL A 64 7.07 14.07 -0.44
C VAL A 64 6.78 12.66 0.05
N CYS A 65 6.41 11.74 -0.84
CA CYS A 65 6.15 10.34 -0.50
C CYS A 65 7.36 9.70 0.19
N ARG A 66 8.55 9.88 -0.34
CA ARG A 66 9.79 9.37 0.24
C ARG A 66 10.04 9.91 1.65
N ARG A 67 9.85 11.21 1.87
CA ARG A 67 10.02 11.85 3.19
C ARG A 67 8.99 11.36 4.21
N VAL A 68 7.76 11.19 3.78
CA VAL A 68 6.69 10.64 4.64
C VAL A 68 7.05 9.21 5.04
N ARG A 69 7.44 8.36 4.09
CA ARG A 69 7.80 6.96 4.36
C ARG A 69 9.00 6.77 5.27
N ALA A 70 9.93 7.71 5.28
CA ALA A 70 11.06 7.69 6.20
C ALA A 70 10.65 7.82 7.69
N ARG A 71 9.40 8.27 7.97
CA ARG A 71 8.93 8.62 9.33
C ARG A 71 7.55 8.07 9.69
N SER A 72 6.78 7.58 8.72
CA SER A 72 5.37 7.21 8.92
C SER A 72 4.90 6.14 7.95
N ASP A 73 4.06 5.24 8.47
CA ASP A 73 3.33 4.22 7.70
C ASP A 73 1.92 4.68 7.29
N VAL A 74 1.63 5.98 7.36
CA VAL A 74 0.33 6.53 6.95
C VAL A 74 0.03 6.11 5.50
N PRO A 75 -1.14 5.52 5.19
CA PRO A 75 -1.48 5.14 3.83
C PRO A 75 -1.46 6.33 2.88
N ILE A 76 -0.81 6.16 1.71
CA ILE A 76 -0.67 7.20 0.70
C ILE A 76 -1.37 6.78 -0.59
N LEU A 77 -2.34 7.58 -1.02
CA LEU A 77 -2.95 7.53 -2.36
C LEU A 77 -2.37 8.67 -3.19
N MET A 78 -1.62 8.35 -4.24
CA MET A 78 -1.06 9.37 -5.13
C MET A 78 -2.07 9.74 -6.22
N LEU A 79 -2.18 11.05 -6.50
CA LEU A 79 -2.90 11.57 -7.67
C LEU A 79 -1.86 11.88 -8.75
N THR A 80 -2.10 11.42 -9.98
CA THR A 80 -1.15 11.59 -11.08
C THR A 80 -1.82 12.28 -12.27
N ALA A 81 -1.12 13.16 -12.97
CA ALA A 81 -1.52 13.58 -14.31
C ALA A 81 -1.46 12.38 -15.26
N ARG A 82 -2.41 12.30 -16.17
CA ARG A 82 -2.57 11.18 -17.10
C ARG A 82 -1.34 11.03 -17.99
N GLY A 83 -0.67 9.89 -17.97
CA GLY A 83 0.08 9.51 -19.14
C GLY A 83 1.32 8.65 -19.03
N GLU A 84 2.05 8.59 -17.94
CA GLU A 84 3.27 7.78 -17.96
C GLU A 84 3.17 6.54 -17.06
N PRO A 85 3.26 5.32 -17.64
CA PRO A 85 3.38 4.08 -16.85
C PRO A 85 4.56 4.09 -15.88
N ILE A 86 5.56 4.91 -16.17
CA ILE A 86 6.77 5.11 -15.38
C ILE A 86 6.48 5.80 -14.04
N ASP A 87 5.69 6.88 -14.02
CA ASP A 87 5.36 7.62 -12.79
C ASP A 87 4.65 6.73 -11.77
N ARG A 88 3.88 5.81 -12.26
CA ARG A 88 3.13 4.82 -11.53
C ARG A 88 4.04 3.79 -10.84
N ILE A 89 5.01 3.28 -11.57
CA ILE A 89 5.99 2.32 -11.07
C ILE A 89 6.85 3.03 -10.01
N VAL A 90 7.33 4.24 -10.30
CA VAL A 90 8.15 5.05 -9.38
C VAL A 90 7.40 5.37 -8.09
N GLY A 91 6.12 5.80 -8.15
CA GLY A 91 5.32 6.11 -6.96
C GLY A 91 5.14 4.90 -6.03
N LEU A 92 4.85 3.73 -6.60
CA LEU A 92 4.73 2.49 -5.85
C LEU A 92 6.10 2.00 -5.33
N GLU A 93 7.15 2.18 -6.09
CA GLU A 93 8.53 1.91 -5.65
C GLU A 93 8.96 2.81 -4.49
N LEU A 94 8.47 4.03 -4.41
CA LEU A 94 8.72 4.95 -3.31
C LEU A 94 7.84 4.69 -2.07
N GLY A 95 6.89 3.75 -2.17
CA GLY A 95 6.10 3.27 -1.04
C GLY A 95 4.67 3.81 -0.98
N ALA A 96 4.12 4.38 -2.05
CA ALA A 96 2.68 4.67 -2.13
C ALA A 96 1.87 3.36 -2.05
N ASP A 97 0.69 3.42 -1.43
CA ASP A 97 -0.19 2.25 -1.27
C ASP A 97 -1.11 2.05 -2.48
N ASP A 98 -1.49 3.12 -3.16
CA ASP A 98 -2.25 3.11 -4.41
C ASP A 98 -2.05 4.45 -5.13
N TYR A 99 -2.52 4.54 -6.38
CA TYR A 99 -2.49 5.77 -7.15
C TYR A 99 -3.79 5.88 -7.96
N LEU A 100 -4.13 7.12 -8.35
CA LEU A 100 -5.32 7.44 -9.10
C LEU A 100 -4.99 8.48 -10.18
N PRO A 101 -5.12 8.13 -11.49
CA PRO A 101 -4.85 9.09 -12.56
C PRO A 101 -5.94 10.16 -12.64
N LYS A 102 -5.54 11.41 -12.87
CA LYS A 102 -6.42 12.54 -13.20
C LYS A 102 -6.70 12.52 -14.71
N PRO A 103 -7.95 12.78 -15.19
CA PRO A 103 -9.16 12.99 -14.39
C PRO A 103 -9.72 11.68 -13.83
N PHE A 104 -10.33 11.72 -12.66
CA PHE A 104 -10.92 10.57 -11.98
C PHE A 104 -12.37 10.84 -11.56
N GLU A 105 -13.12 9.77 -11.39
CA GLU A 105 -14.45 9.82 -10.81
C GLU A 105 -14.36 9.89 -9.28
N PRO A 106 -15.09 10.80 -8.59
CA PRO A 106 -15.07 10.88 -7.13
C PRO A 106 -15.40 9.56 -6.42
N ARG A 107 -16.25 8.73 -7.03
CA ARG A 107 -16.58 7.39 -6.50
C ARG A 107 -15.37 6.45 -6.51
N GLU A 108 -14.50 6.55 -7.51
CA GLU A 108 -13.26 5.76 -7.59
C GLU A 108 -12.30 6.16 -6.46
N LEU A 109 -12.11 7.46 -6.25
CA LEU A 109 -11.30 7.98 -5.15
C LEU A 109 -11.78 7.43 -3.80
N VAL A 110 -13.09 7.49 -3.53
CA VAL A 110 -13.69 6.96 -2.30
C VAL A 110 -13.45 5.45 -2.15
N ALA A 111 -13.64 4.69 -3.23
CA ALA A 111 -13.44 3.23 -3.20
C ALA A 111 -11.97 2.86 -2.88
N ARG A 112 -11.01 3.56 -3.50
CA ARG A 112 -9.58 3.36 -3.26
C ARG A 112 -9.18 3.78 -1.84
N LEU A 113 -9.66 4.94 -1.40
CA LEU A 113 -9.38 5.44 -0.05
C LEU A 113 -9.95 4.49 1.02
N ARG A 114 -11.18 3.98 0.85
CA ARG A 114 -11.73 2.94 1.72
C ARG A 114 -10.89 1.67 1.73
N ALA A 115 -10.37 1.27 0.58
CA ALA A 115 -9.52 0.09 0.48
C ALA A 115 -8.22 0.23 1.27
N ILE A 116 -7.54 1.39 1.18
CA ILE A 116 -6.30 1.62 1.92
C ILE A 116 -6.54 1.88 3.42
N LEU A 117 -7.66 2.53 3.80
CA LEU A 117 -8.03 2.76 5.21
C LEU A 117 -8.46 1.48 5.93
N ARG A 118 -9.26 0.60 5.30
CA ARG A 118 -9.66 -0.68 5.87
C ARG A 118 -8.47 -1.53 6.28
N ARG A 119 -7.35 -1.37 5.61
CA ARG A 119 -6.09 -2.04 5.92
C ARG A 119 -5.50 -1.59 7.25
N ARG A 120 -5.79 -0.37 7.71
CA ARG A 120 -5.31 0.15 9.00
C ARG A 120 -6.20 -0.23 10.19
N THR A 121 -7.49 -0.33 9.99
CA THR A 121 -8.47 -0.56 11.05
C THR A 121 -8.77 -2.03 11.27
N GLY A 122 -7.84 -2.96 11.22
CA GLY A 122 -8.04 -4.39 11.45
C GLY A 122 -9.33 -4.71 12.23
N ALA A 123 -10.46 -4.75 11.52
CA ALA A 123 -11.77 -4.91 12.15
C ALA A 123 -11.95 -6.33 12.67
N ALA A 124 -12.30 -6.40 13.95
CA ALA A 124 -12.94 -7.46 14.71
C ALA A 124 -12.05 -8.54 15.34
N VAL A 125 -12.05 -8.46 16.63
CA VAL A 125 -11.78 -9.39 17.70
C VAL A 125 -12.20 -10.83 17.39
N ALA A 126 -11.24 -11.65 17.04
CA ALA A 126 -11.14 -13.07 17.31
C ALA A 126 -9.64 -13.33 17.48
N GLU A 127 -9.21 -14.33 18.22
CA GLU A 127 -7.79 -14.66 18.45
C GLU A 127 -7.00 -14.45 17.17
N THR A 128 -6.17 -13.39 17.17
CA THR A 128 -5.60 -12.88 15.91
C THR A 128 -4.60 -13.89 15.40
N PRO A 129 -4.81 -14.48 14.21
CA PRO A 129 -3.97 -15.54 13.72
C PRO A 129 -2.54 -15.01 13.52
N VAL A 130 -1.60 -15.66 14.21
CA VAL A 130 -0.18 -15.50 13.96
C VAL A 130 0.23 -16.59 12.97
N LEU A 131 0.73 -16.20 11.81
CA LEU A 131 1.28 -17.14 10.83
C LEU A 131 2.78 -17.25 11.01
N ARG A 132 3.27 -18.50 11.09
CA ARG A 132 4.70 -18.80 11.25
C ARG A 132 5.19 -19.71 10.15
N PHE A 133 6.32 -19.32 9.53
CA PHE A 133 6.98 -20.06 8.45
C PHE A 133 8.50 -20.06 8.72
N GLY A 134 8.98 -21.07 9.43
CA GLY A 134 10.35 -21.09 9.93
C GLY A 134 10.61 -19.91 10.87
N ASN A 135 11.55 -19.06 10.51
CA ASN A 135 11.91 -17.87 11.30
C ASN A 135 11.08 -16.60 10.93
N LEU A 136 10.17 -16.69 9.95
CA LEU A 136 9.26 -15.61 9.59
C LEU A 136 7.98 -15.71 10.42
N GLU A 137 7.63 -14.63 11.09
CA GLU A 137 6.37 -14.46 11.84
C GLU A 137 5.58 -13.27 11.32
N LEU A 138 4.29 -13.49 11.09
CA LEU A 138 3.33 -12.47 10.65
C LEU A 138 2.25 -12.32 11.72
N ARG A 139 2.06 -11.11 12.26
CA ARG A 139 1.01 -10.75 13.22
C ARG A 139 0.01 -9.82 12.57
N HIS A 140 -1.20 -10.32 12.35
CA HIS A 140 -2.21 -9.57 11.61
C HIS A 140 -2.69 -8.31 12.34
N ASP A 141 -2.95 -8.44 13.64
CA ASP A 141 -3.45 -7.36 14.51
C ASP A 141 -2.50 -6.16 14.58
N GLN A 142 -1.21 -6.46 14.69
CA GLN A 142 -0.16 -5.45 14.77
C GLN A 142 0.38 -5.04 13.40
N ARG A 143 -0.08 -5.69 12.32
CA ARG A 143 0.46 -5.56 10.95
C ARG A 143 1.99 -5.69 10.93
N GLN A 144 2.50 -6.58 11.75
CA GLN A 144 3.92 -6.74 11.99
C GLN A 144 4.47 -7.99 11.31
N VAL A 145 5.64 -7.84 10.72
CA VAL A 145 6.44 -8.92 10.15
C VAL A 145 7.76 -8.98 10.91
N GLN A 146 8.16 -10.17 11.30
CA GLN A 146 9.44 -10.39 11.97
C GLN A 146 10.18 -11.56 11.33
N ILE A 147 11.52 -11.46 11.25
CA ILE A 147 12.42 -12.57 10.91
C ILE A 147 13.42 -12.69 12.05
N ASP A 148 13.52 -13.87 12.64
CA ASP A 148 14.35 -14.14 13.84
C ASP A 148 14.06 -13.14 14.98
N GLY A 149 12.78 -12.78 15.15
CA GLY A 149 12.34 -11.79 16.14
C GLY A 149 12.66 -10.33 15.79
N GLN A 150 13.32 -10.06 14.65
CA GLN A 150 13.64 -8.71 14.20
C GLN A 150 12.54 -8.17 13.30
N PRO A 151 11.98 -6.99 13.60
CA PRO A 151 10.92 -6.40 12.81
C PRO A 151 11.40 -6.04 11.37
N ARG A 152 10.50 -6.21 10.40
CA ARG A 152 10.69 -5.82 9.00
C ARG A 152 9.64 -4.79 8.63
N THR A 153 10.08 -3.71 7.99
CA THR A 153 9.18 -2.62 7.59
C THR A 153 8.51 -2.95 6.27
N LEU A 154 7.18 -2.98 6.27
CA LEU A 154 6.33 -3.08 5.09
C LEU A 154 5.27 -1.99 5.16
N THR A 155 4.85 -1.47 3.99
CA THR A 155 3.65 -0.62 3.93
C THR A 155 2.40 -1.45 4.22
N GLY A 156 1.30 -0.77 4.53
CA GLY A 156 0.03 -1.45 4.78
C GLY A 156 -0.38 -2.39 3.65
N TYR A 157 -0.24 -1.96 2.40
CA TYR A 157 -0.56 -2.79 1.24
C TYR A 157 0.37 -4.00 1.10
N GLN A 158 1.67 -3.82 1.31
CA GLN A 158 2.65 -4.90 1.24
C GLN A 158 2.38 -5.95 2.32
N PHE A 159 2.02 -5.52 3.52
CA PHE A 159 1.63 -6.44 4.58
C PHE A 159 0.39 -7.26 4.19
N ASP A 160 -0.68 -6.63 3.69
CA ASP A 160 -1.90 -7.32 3.29
C ASP A 160 -1.67 -8.30 2.13
N LEU A 161 -0.85 -7.91 1.15
CA LEU A 161 -0.46 -8.79 0.04
C LEU A 161 0.31 -10.02 0.54
N LEU A 162 1.28 -9.80 1.43
CA LEU A 162 2.03 -10.87 2.07
C LEU A 162 1.11 -11.77 2.91
N TRP A 163 0.19 -11.17 3.67
CA TRP A 163 -0.77 -11.89 4.51
C TRP A 163 -1.68 -12.80 3.68
N VAL A 164 -2.26 -12.28 2.59
CA VAL A 164 -3.12 -13.07 1.68
C VAL A 164 -2.34 -14.22 1.07
N LEU A 165 -1.11 -14.02 0.64
CA LEU A 165 -0.27 -15.08 0.10
C LEU A 165 0.11 -16.11 1.17
N ALA A 166 0.46 -15.69 2.38
CA ALA A 166 0.79 -16.55 3.49
C ALA A 166 -0.39 -17.41 3.97
N GLN A 167 -1.60 -16.84 4.05
CA GLN A 167 -2.83 -17.59 4.33
C GLN A 167 -3.12 -18.67 3.28
N ASN A 168 -2.67 -18.48 2.04
CA ASN A 168 -2.84 -19.43 0.96
C ASN A 168 -1.50 -20.15 0.62
N ALA A 169 -0.63 -20.32 1.61
CA ALA A 169 0.67 -20.95 1.42
C ALA A 169 0.58 -22.31 0.70
N GLY A 170 1.44 -22.53 -0.28
CA GLY A 170 1.44 -23.71 -1.16
C GLY A 170 0.41 -23.68 -2.28
N ARG A 171 -0.36 -22.58 -2.42
CA ARG A 171 -1.28 -22.40 -3.56
C ARG A 171 -0.78 -21.27 -4.45
N VAL A 172 -0.86 -21.49 -5.76
CA VAL A 172 -0.58 -20.45 -6.74
C VAL A 172 -1.78 -19.49 -6.80
N MET A 173 -1.52 -18.21 -6.68
CA MET A 173 -2.53 -17.17 -6.82
C MET A 173 -2.20 -16.30 -8.03
N SER A 174 -3.17 -16.11 -8.92
CA SER A 174 -3.00 -15.20 -10.06
C SER A 174 -2.95 -13.75 -9.56
N ARG A 175 -2.44 -12.85 -10.41
CA ARG A 175 -2.40 -11.42 -10.11
C ARG A 175 -3.80 -10.86 -9.87
N GLU A 176 -4.75 -11.25 -10.71
CA GLU A 176 -6.15 -10.86 -10.57
C GLU A 176 -6.74 -11.35 -9.23
N ALA A 177 -6.52 -12.63 -8.89
CA ALA A 177 -7.04 -13.19 -7.63
C ALA A 177 -6.44 -12.50 -6.39
N LEU A 178 -5.17 -12.10 -6.45
CA LEU A 178 -4.54 -11.30 -5.37
C LEU A 178 -5.18 -9.93 -5.28
N MET A 179 -5.40 -9.29 -6.42
CA MET A 179 -6.00 -7.97 -6.47
C MET A 179 -7.46 -7.98 -6.00
N ASP A 180 -8.24 -8.96 -6.42
CA ASP A 180 -9.65 -9.10 -5.99
C ASP A 180 -9.75 -9.24 -4.48
N ARG A 181 -8.90 -10.06 -3.88
CA ARG A 181 -8.87 -10.22 -2.42
C ARG A 181 -8.42 -8.97 -1.67
N LEU A 182 -7.59 -8.14 -2.28
CA LEU A 182 -7.09 -6.91 -1.68
C LEU A 182 -8.01 -5.71 -1.91
N LYS A 183 -8.76 -5.66 -3.00
CA LYS A 183 -9.57 -4.49 -3.40
C LYS A 183 -11.05 -4.59 -3.11
N GLY A 184 -11.61 -5.77 -2.99
CA GLY A 184 -13.05 -5.95 -2.71
C GLY A 184 -14.01 -5.34 -3.73
N GLN A 185 -13.58 -5.05 -4.96
CA GLN A 185 -14.35 -4.90 -6.20
C GLN A 185 -13.60 -4.13 -7.30
N SER A 186 -13.75 -4.65 -8.53
CA SER A 186 -13.52 -4.04 -9.84
C SER A 186 -12.07 -3.81 -10.30
N LEU A 187 -11.79 -4.54 -11.34
CA LEU A 187 -10.59 -4.61 -12.15
C LEU A 187 -10.63 -3.64 -13.31
N GLU A 188 -9.56 -3.09 -13.72
CA GLU A 188 -9.15 -3.07 -15.13
C GLU A 188 -7.73 -2.55 -15.42
N ALA A 189 -6.98 -2.02 -14.46
CA ALA A 189 -5.73 -1.34 -14.82
C ALA A 189 -4.46 -1.72 -14.02
N PHE A 190 -4.44 -2.81 -13.21
CA PHE A 190 -3.46 -2.90 -12.12
C PHE A 190 -2.52 -4.11 -12.11
N ASP A 191 -2.40 -4.84 -13.19
CA ASP A 191 -1.61 -6.09 -13.26
C ASP A 191 -0.12 -5.91 -12.89
N ARG A 192 0.47 -4.75 -13.20
CA ARG A 192 1.89 -4.49 -12.92
C ARG A 192 2.18 -4.01 -11.49
N SER A 193 1.18 -3.50 -10.76
CA SER A 193 1.39 -2.99 -9.41
C SER A 193 1.72 -4.09 -8.40
N VAL A 194 1.15 -5.27 -8.57
CA VAL A 194 1.43 -6.44 -7.72
C VAL A 194 2.91 -6.83 -7.79
N ASP A 195 3.50 -6.83 -8.98
CA ASP A 195 4.89 -7.23 -9.20
C ASP A 195 5.88 -6.34 -8.46
N VAL A 196 5.62 -5.02 -8.44
CA VAL A 196 6.43 -4.05 -7.71
C VAL A 196 6.36 -4.30 -6.21
N HIS A 197 5.15 -4.51 -5.68
CA HIS A 197 4.98 -4.81 -4.26
C HIS A 197 5.60 -6.15 -3.87
N ILE A 198 5.49 -7.18 -4.71
CA ILE A 198 6.19 -8.46 -4.52
C ILE A 198 7.71 -8.26 -4.43
N SER A 199 8.28 -7.44 -5.33
CA SER A 199 9.72 -7.13 -5.29
C SER A 199 10.13 -6.49 -3.97
N ARG A 200 9.34 -5.52 -3.47
CA ARG A 200 9.58 -4.84 -2.19
C ARG A 200 9.43 -5.77 -0.98
N ILE A 201 8.41 -6.62 -1.00
CA ILE A 201 8.23 -7.62 0.05
C ILE A 201 9.41 -8.58 0.08
N ARG A 202 9.87 -9.07 -1.07
CA ARG A 202 11.06 -9.92 -1.16
C ARG A 202 12.29 -9.25 -0.56
N ALA A 203 12.52 -7.97 -0.86
CA ALA A 203 13.62 -7.22 -0.29
C ALA A 203 13.59 -7.16 1.25
N ALA A 204 12.41 -7.25 1.85
CA ALA A 204 12.23 -7.22 3.30
C ALA A 204 12.30 -8.60 3.96
N ILE A 205 11.85 -9.68 3.26
CA ILE A 205 11.67 -10.99 3.91
C ILE A 205 12.53 -12.12 3.35
N GLU A 206 13.18 -11.96 2.20
CA GLU A 206 14.06 -12.98 1.62
C GLU A 206 15.52 -12.70 2.01
N ASP A 207 16.31 -13.74 2.11
CA ASP A 207 17.76 -13.64 2.32
C ASP A 207 18.45 -13.11 1.05
N ASP A 208 18.00 -13.57 -0.11
CA ASP A 208 18.35 -13.02 -1.44
C ASP A 208 17.05 -12.76 -2.24
N PRO A 209 16.69 -11.48 -2.46
CA PRO A 209 15.49 -11.12 -3.22
C PRO A 209 15.49 -11.62 -4.67
N LYS A 210 16.68 -11.89 -5.25
CA LYS A 210 16.83 -12.39 -6.62
C LYS A 210 16.61 -13.91 -6.71
N LEU A 211 16.83 -14.61 -5.60
CA LEU A 211 16.63 -16.05 -5.45
C LEU A 211 15.60 -16.35 -4.34
N PRO A 212 14.33 -15.92 -4.52
CA PRO A 212 13.34 -15.98 -3.46
C PRO A 212 12.97 -17.43 -3.12
N LYS A 213 13.01 -17.76 -1.82
CA LYS A 213 12.64 -19.07 -1.29
C LYS A 213 11.26 -19.08 -0.65
N ARG A 214 10.74 -17.93 -0.20
CA ARG A 214 9.43 -17.77 0.43
C ARG A 214 8.36 -17.35 -0.57
N MET A 215 8.62 -16.32 -1.37
CA MET A 215 7.69 -15.80 -2.37
C MET A 215 8.11 -16.16 -3.79
N ILE A 216 7.59 -17.26 -4.31
CA ILE A 216 7.99 -17.85 -5.60
C ILE A 216 7.12 -17.29 -6.72
N THR A 217 7.77 -16.89 -7.84
CA THR A 217 7.06 -16.55 -9.08
C THR A 217 6.78 -17.81 -9.90
N ILE A 218 5.51 -18.02 -10.21
CA ILE A 218 5.09 -19.05 -11.18
C ILE A 218 4.85 -18.35 -12.51
N ARG A 219 5.80 -18.50 -13.43
CA ARG A 219 5.79 -17.80 -14.72
C ARG A 219 4.46 -18.01 -15.46
N GLY A 220 3.91 -16.93 -15.99
CA GLY A 220 2.64 -16.95 -16.74
C GLY A 220 1.38 -17.11 -15.87
N THR A 221 1.51 -17.40 -14.56
CA THR A 221 0.36 -17.67 -13.68
C THR A 221 0.22 -16.65 -12.54
N GLY A 222 1.30 -16.43 -11.76
CA GLY A 222 1.22 -15.53 -10.60
C GLY A 222 2.27 -15.83 -9.55
N TYR A 223 1.85 -15.87 -8.28
CA TYR A 223 2.74 -16.01 -7.13
C TYR A 223 2.27 -17.10 -6.17
N MET A 224 3.23 -17.71 -5.49
CA MET A 224 2.98 -18.71 -4.45
C MET A 224 3.86 -18.38 -3.23
N PHE A 225 3.28 -18.44 -2.05
CA PHE A 225 4.04 -18.44 -0.80
C PHE A 225 4.38 -19.89 -0.42
N ALA A 226 5.66 -20.19 -0.20
CA ALA A 226 6.12 -21.55 0.15
C ALA A 226 5.65 -21.93 1.57
N ARG A 227 5.14 -23.15 1.76
CA ARG A 227 4.73 -23.66 3.08
C ARG A 227 5.91 -23.88 4.03
N ARG A 228 7.08 -24.22 3.48
CA ARG A 228 8.37 -24.34 4.19
C ARG A 228 9.40 -23.60 3.36
N ALA A 229 10.38 -22.97 4.02
CA ALA A 229 11.55 -22.51 3.30
C ALA A 229 12.13 -23.72 2.57
N VAL A 230 12.43 -23.58 1.27
CA VAL A 230 13.05 -24.64 0.50
C VAL A 230 14.45 -24.82 1.07
N GLU A 231 14.64 -25.83 1.91
CA GLU A 231 15.98 -26.28 2.28
C GLU A 231 16.66 -26.78 1.01
N GLU A 232 17.85 -26.29 0.73
CA GLU A 232 18.67 -26.83 -0.34
C GLU A 232 18.95 -28.29 -0.02
N GLY A 233 18.31 -29.20 -0.75
CA GLY A 233 18.64 -30.60 -0.72
C GLY A 233 20.10 -30.75 -1.14
N MET A 234 20.93 -31.18 -0.19
CA MET A 234 22.23 -31.79 -0.52
C MET A 234 21.96 -32.99 -1.42
N GLY A 235 22.42 -32.92 -2.63
CA GLY A 235 22.46 -33.94 -3.61
C GLY A 235 23.58 -33.65 -4.59
#